data_49471fd6b9bc9888bf5c66949a0f4568
#
_entry.id   49471fd6b9bc9888bf5c66949a0f4568
#
_cell.length_a   1.000
_cell.length_b   1.000
_cell.length_c   1.000
_cell.angle_alpha   90.00
_cell.angle_beta   90.00
_cell.angle_gamma   90.00
#
_symmetry.space_group_name_H-M   'P 1'
#
loop_
_entity.id
_entity.type
_entity.pdbx_description
1 polymer ?
#
loop_
_entity_poly.entity_id
_entity_poly.type
_entity_poly.pdbx_seq_one_letter_code
_entity_poly.pdbx_strand_id
1 'polypeptide(L)'
;MTATSLEYPCVQNSNDPGTNKWDKRFMHLAEEIGEWSKDEDRKIGCLIVGPHREIRSAGYNGFPRGVNDDIEERHLEPAKYLWTEHPERNAIYNAAMIGIPLQDCLIYVAGFPCMDCARAIIQSGIKTVVAYEPNFNSPKWGEDYRNTLVMFSEVGIYVRYAPKE
;
A
#
# COMPACT_ATOMS: atom_id res chain seq x y z
N MET A 1 -0.68 16.15 13.54
CA MET A 1 -1.00 15.24 14.66
C MET A 1 -0.76 13.83 14.18
N THR A 2 0.08 13.08 14.87
CA THR A 2 0.33 11.66 14.59
C THR A 2 -0.89 10.85 15.02
N ALA A 3 -1.43 10.01 14.13
CA ALA A 3 -2.49 9.08 14.52
C ALA A 3 -1.89 8.05 15.50
N THR A 4 -2.46 7.96 16.69
CA THR A 4 -1.98 7.08 17.75
C THR A 4 -2.88 5.87 17.91
N SER A 5 -2.36 4.82 18.57
CA SER A 5 -3.16 3.65 18.95
C SER A 5 -4.35 3.96 19.88
N LEU A 6 -4.36 5.14 20.50
CA LEU A 6 -5.50 5.63 21.30
C LEU A 6 -6.64 6.14 20.41
N GLU A 7 -6.31 6.72 19.23
CA GLU A 7 -7.29 7.23 18.28
C GLU A 7 -7.75 6.14 17.29
N TYR A 8 -6.81 5.29 16.86
CA TYR A 8 -7.08 4.19 15.93
C TYR A 8 -6.48 2.88 16.48
N PRO A 9 -7.29 1.96 17.03
CA PRO A 9 -6.81 0.71 17.64
C PRO A 9 -5.99 -0.19 16.69
N CYS A 10 -6.15 -0.03 15.38
CA CYS A 10 -5.35 -0.78 14.39
C CYS A 10 -3.88 -0.34 14.34
N VAL A 11 -3.54 0.88 14.76
CA VAL A 11 -2.17 1.40 14.70
C VAL A 11 -1.34 0.79 15.83
N GLN A 12 -0.31 0.05 15.46
CA GLN A 12 0.62 -0.58 16.39
C GLN A 12 1.98 0.10 16.33
N ASN A 13 2.50 0.44 17.52
CA ASN A 13 3.89 0.86 17.67
C ASN A 13 4.77 -0.40 17.81
N SER A 14 5.43 -0.79 16.74
CA SER A 14 6.42 -1.86 16.84
C SER A 14 7.75 -1.30 17.34
N ASN A 15 8.07 -1.56 18.61
CA ASN A 15 9.40 -1.29 19.18
C ASN A 15 10.32 -2.52 19.11
N ASP A 16 9.88 -3.61 18.47
CA ASP A 16 10.70 -4.81 18.32
C ASP A 16 11.78 -4.60 17.24
N PRO A 17 13.08 -4.66 17.61
CA PRO A 17 14.18 -4.44 16.66
C PRO A 17 14.20 -5.44 15.50
N GLY A 18 13.72 -6.67 15.72
CA GLY A 18 13.63 -7.70 14.69
C GLY A 18 12.59 -7.35 13.62
N THR A 19 11.43 -6.89 14.05
CA THR A 19 10.37 -6.43 13.15
C THR A 19 10.83 -5.21 12.37
N ASN A 20 11.41 -4.20 13.03
CA ASN A 20 11.92 -2.99 12.38
C ASN A 20 12.96 -3.29 11.28
N LYS A 21 13.86 -4.27 11.52
CA LYS A 21 14.87 -4.67 10.52
C LYS A 21 14.23 -5.22 9.25
N TRP A 22 13.17 -6.02 9.37
CA TRP A 22 12.49 -6.61 8.21
C TRP A 22 11.57 -5.61 7.53
N ASP A 23 10.88 -4.79 8.30
CA ASP A 23 10.04 -3.73 7.76
C ASP A 23 10.89 -2.76 6.90
N LYS A 24 12.08 -2.35 7.36
CA LYS A 24 13.02 -1.54 6.57
C LYS A 24 13.43 -2.20 5.25
N ARG A 25 13.78 -3.50 5.29
CA ARG A 25 14.20 -4.23 4.09
C ARG A 25 13.08 -4.32 3.04
N PHE A 26 11.87 -4.66 3.48
CA PHE A 26 10.74 -4.80 2.57
C PHE A 26 10.20 -3.45 2.10
N MET A 27 10.25 -2.41 2.92
CA MET A 27 9.93 -1.04 2.49
C MET A 27 10.91 -0.55 1.43
N HIS A 28 12.21 -0.74 1.62
CA HIS A 28 13.22 -0.40 0.61
C HIS A 28 12.97 -1.14 -0.71
N LEU A 29 12.65 -2.44 -0.66
CA LEU A 29 12.30 -3.19 -1.87
C LEU A 29 11.00 -2.67 -2.51
N ALA A 30 10.00 -2.27 -1.73
CA ALA A 30 8.79 -1.67 -2.26
C ALA A 30 9.09 -0.32 -2.96
N GLU A 31 10.00 0.48 -2.42
CA GLU A 31 10.46 1.73 -3.07
C GLU A 31 11.14 1.45 -4.40
N GLU A 32 12.06 0.49 -4.47
CA GLU A 32 12.73 0.09 -5.71
C GLU A 32 11.74 -0.39 -6.78
N ILE A 33 10.72 -1.14 -6.38
CA ILE A 33 9.64 -1.56 -7.30
C ILE A 33 8.85 -0.33 -7.79
N GLY A 34 8.66 0.67 -6.94
CA GLY A 34 8.01 1.94 -7.30
C GLY A 34 8.71 2.65 -8.45
N GLU A 35 10.04 2.57 -8.55
CA GLU A 35 10.81 3.19 -9.63
C GLU A 35 10.45 2.66 -11.04
N TRP A 36 9.76 1.53 -11.13
CA TRP A 36 9.26 0.99 -12.40
C TRP A 36 8.02 1.74 -12.92
N SER A 37 7.41 2.57 -12.09
CA SER A 37 6.27 3.39 -12.50
C SER A 37 6.66 4.44 -13.54
N LYS A 38 5.82 4.62 -14.55
CA LYS A 38 5.92 5.70 -15.54
C LYS A 38 5.32 7.03 -15.02
N ASP A 39 4.66 7.04 -13.86
CA ASP A 39 4.12 8.26 -13.27
C ASP A 39 5.27 9.17 -12.82
N GLU A 40 5.37 10.35 -13.40
CA GLU A 40 6.45 11.30 -13.10
C GLU A 40 6.24 12.07 -11.79
N ASP A 41 4.99 12.19 -11.34
CA ASP A 41 4.66 12.94 -10.13
C ASP A 41 4.83 12.09 -8.87
N ARG A 42 4.46 10.81 -8.93
CA ARG A 42 4.44 9.94 -7.76
C ARG A 42 4.63 8.48 -8.12
N LYS A 43 5.80 7.97 -7.84
CA LYS A 43 6.16 6.56 -8.01
C LYS A 43 5.97 5.83 -6.69
N ILE A 44 5.06 4.88 -6.67
CA ILE A 44 4.75 4.11 -5.47
C ILE A 44 4.80 2.63 -5.81
N GLY A 45 5.56 1.89 -5.02
CA GLY A 45 5.63 0.45 -5.07
C GLY A 45 4.97 -0.21 -3.87
N CYS A 46 4.65 -1.47 -4.05
CA CYS A 46 4.01 -2.32 -3.07
C CYS A 46 4.57 -3.73 -3.12
N LEU A 47 4.75 -4.34 -1.96
CA LEU A 47 5.21 -5.70 -1.79
C LEU A 47 4.28 -6.47 -0.86
N ILE A 48 3.86 -7.67 -1.24
CA ILE A 48 3.08 -8.56 -0.36
C ILE A 48 3.98 -9.71 0.09
N VAL A 49 4.05 -9.89 1.39
CA VAL A 49 4.93 -10.85 2.07
C VAL A 49 4.09 -11.79 2.92
N GLY A 50 4.34 -13.07 2.81
CA GLY A 50 3.67 -14.08 3.58
C GLY A 50 4.16 -14.16 5.04
N PRO A 51 3.47 -14.96 5.90
CA PRO A 51 3.76 -15.06 7.33
C PRO A 51 5.18 -15.53 7.65
N HIS A 52 5.83 -16.22 6.74
CA HIS A 52 7.19 -16.72 6.89
C HIS A 52 8.25 -15.85 6.20
N ARG A 53 7.90 -14.59 5.87
CA ARG A 53 8.77 -13.62 5.19
C ARG A 53 9.08 -13.96 3.73
N GLU A 54 8.31 -14.84 3.14
CA GLU A 54 8.38 -15.11 1.70
C GLU A 54 7.66 -14.02 0.90
N ILE A 55 8.28 -13.53 -0.15
CA ILE A 55 7.66 -12.57 -1.07
C ILE A 55 6.65 -13.33 -1.92
N ARG A 56 5.41 -12.85 -1.93
CA ARG A 56 4.31 -13.46 -2.68
C ARG A 56 3.93 -12.69 -3.92
N SER A 57 3.92 -11.38 -3.85
CA SER A 57 3.54 -10.53 -4.97
C SER A 57 4.10 -9.13 -4.81
N ALA A 58 4.16 -8.41 -5.92
CA ALA A 58 4.56 -7.01 -5.96
C ALA A 58 3.71 -6.25 -6.98
N GLY A 59 3.66 -4.93 -6.82
CA GLY A 59 2.98 -4.03 -7.74
C GLY A 59 3.53 -2.62 -7.63
N TYR A 60 3.33 -1.85 -8.67
CA TYR A 60 3.60 -0.42 -8.70
C TYR A 60 2.42 0.31 -9.38
N ASN A 61 2.29 1.60 -9.15
CA ASN A 61 1.21 2.36 -9.77
C ASN A 61 1.45 2.49 -11.27
N GLY A 62 0.44 2.12 -12.06
CA GLY A 62 0.53 2.11 -13.51
C GLY A 62 -0.76 1.68 -14.17
N PHE A 63 -0.79 1.75 -15.49
CA PHE A 63 -1.96 1.36 -16.27
C PHE A 63 -2.15 -0.17 -16.23
N PRO A 64 -3.40 -0.65 -16.34
CA PRO A 64 -3.67 -2.07 -16.46
C PRO A 64 -2.96 -2.68 -17.68
N ARG A 65 -2.62 -3.97 -17.58
CA ARG A 65 -1.91 -4.69 -18.64
C ARG A 65 -2.61 -4.57 -19.99
N GLY A 66 -1.82 -4.24 -21.02
CA GLY A 66 -2.31 -4.13 -22.40
C GLY A 66 -3.05 -2.83 -22.70
N VAL A 67 -3.31 -1.99 -21.72
CA VAL A 67 -3.80 -0.64 -21.93
C VAL A 67 -2.66 0.21 -22.46
N ASN A 68 -2.90 0.96 -23.55
CA ASN A 68 -1.89 1.82 -24.16
C ASN A 68 -1.51 2.95 -23.19
N ASP A 69 -0.28 2.92 -22.70
CA ASP A 69 0.30 3.86 -21.76
C ASP A 69 1.30 4.84 -22.41
N ASP A 70 1.36 4.87 -23.76
CA ASP A 70 2.15 5.84 -24.52
C ASP A 70 1.34 7.12 -24.89
N ILE A 71 0.10 7.23 -24.43
CA ILE A 71 -0.77 8.38 -24.64
C ILE A 71 -0.57 9.37 -23.50
N GLU A 72 0.12 10.48 -23.77
CA GLU A 72 0.55 11.47 -22.77
C GLU A 72 -0.64 12.04 -21.97
N GLU A 73 -1.76 12.34 -22.63
CA GLU A 73 -2.94 12.93 -22.00
C GLU A 73 -3.54 12.05 -20.89
N ARG A 74 -3.31 10.74 -20.93
CA ARG A 74 -3.76 9.80 -19.89
C ARG A 74 -2.93 9.85 -18.62
N HIS A 75 -1.71 10.40 -18.68
CA HIS A 75 -0.81 10.57 -17.53
C HIS A 75 -1.04 11.90 -16.81
N LEU A 76 -1.78 12.84 -17.39
CA LEU A 76 -2.03 14.16 -16.85
C LEU A 76 -3.25 14.14 -15.89
N GLU A 77 -3.22 15.00 -14.86
CA GLU A 77 -4.40 15.25 -14.01
C GLU A 77 -5.50 16.00 -14.80
N PRO A 78 -6.78 15.67 -14.63
CA PRO A 78 -7.34 14.61 -13.74
C PRO A 78 -7.43 13.24 -14.40
N ALA A 79 -7.12 13.10 -15.69
CA ALA A 79 -7.32 11.87 -16.46
C ALA A 79 -6.56 10.67 -15.85
N LYS A 80 -5.35 10.87 -15.33
CA LYS A 80 -4.52 9.81 -14.77
C LYS A 80 -5.24 8.98 -13.69
N TYR A 81 -6.15 9.56 -12.94
CA TYR A 81 -6.92 8.84 -11.90
C TYR A 81 -7.92 7.83 -12.45
N LEU A 82 -8.27 7.91 -13.73
CA LEU A 82 -9.14 6.96 -14.43
C LEU A 82 -8.35 5.81 -15.07
N TRP A 83 -7.08 6.05 -15.42
CA TRP A 83 -6.26 5.11 -16.17
C TRP A 83 -5.26 4.35 -15.30
N THR A 84 -4.82 4.94 -14.19
CA THR A 84 -3.79 4.39 -13.31
C THR A 84 -4.40 3.52 -12.22
N GLU A 85 -3.93 2.29 -12.13
CA GLU A 85 -4.21 1.42 -11.00
C GLU A 85 -3.17 1.63 -9.90
N HIS A 86 -3.60 1.56 -8.64
CA HIS A 86 -2.74 1.74 -7.49
C HIS A 86 -1.87 0.50 -7.23
N PRO A 87 -0.67 0.67 -6.62
CA PRO A 87 0.29 -0.41 -6.43
C PRO A 87 -0.26 -1.56 -5.60
N GLU A 88 -1.06 -1.27 -4.56
CA GLU A 88 -1.66 -2.29 -3.70
C GLU A 88 -2.61 -3.21 -4.49
N ARG A 89 -3.50 -2.62 -5.29
CA ARG A 89 -4.42 -3.40 -6.12
C ARG A 89 -3.68 -4.14 -7.22
N ASN A 90 -2.66 -3.54 -7.84
CA ASN A 90 -1.82 -4.24 -8.81
C ASN A 90 -1.11 -5.45 -8.19
N ALA A 91 -0.59 -5.35 -6.98
CA ALA A 91 0.02 -6.48 -6.28
C ALA A 91 -1.01 -7.59 -5.98
N ILE A 92 -2.24 -7.22 -5.56
CA ILE A 92 -3.33 -8.17 -5.31
C ILE A 92 -3.77 -8.85 -6.62
N TYR A 93 -3.92 -8.09 -7.72
CA TYR A 93 -4.30 -8.66 -9.02
C TYR A 93 -3.21 -9.55 -9.61
N ASN A 94 -1.94 -9.23 -9.40
CA ASN A 94 -0.82 -10.09 -9.79
C ASN A 94 -0.90 -11.44 -9.08
N ALA A 95 -1.14 -11.45 -7.79
CA ALA A 95 -1.32 -12.68 -7.01
C ALA A 95 -2.56 -13.46 -7.49
N ALA A 96 -3.69 -12.78 -7.68
CA ALA A 96 -4.93 -13.41 -8.14
C ALA A 96 -4.76 -14.06 -9.52
N MET A 97 -4.08 -13.39 -10.45
CA MET A 97 -3.86 -13.90 -11.81
C MET A 97 -3.10 -15.22 -11.85
N ILE A 98 -2.18 -15.44 -10.92
CA ILE A 98 -1.34 -16.65 -10.87
C ILE A 98 -1.72 -17.61 -9.72
N GLY A 99 -2.79 -17.30 -9.00
CA GLY A 99 -3.35 -18.19 -7.96
C GLY A 99 -2.55 -18.21 -6.64
N ILE A 100 -1.87 -17.13 -6.28
CA ILE A 100 -1.16 -17.03 -5.01
C ILE A 100 -2.10 -16.55 -3.90
N PRO A 101 -2.29 -17.31 -2.80
CA PRO A 101 -3.13 -16.91 -1.69
C PRO A 101 -2.47 -15.78 -0.89
N LEU A 102 -3.28 -14.80 -0.48
CA LEU A 102 -2.84 -13.64 0.30
C LEU A 102 -3.31 -13.65 1.75
N GLN A 103 -3.99 -14.72 2.16
CA GLN A 103 -4.47 -14.88 3.54
C GLN A 103 -3.32 -14.73 4.54
N ASP A 104 -3.55 -13.92 5.58
CA ASP A 104 -2.62 -13.64 6.68
C ASP A 104 -1.28 -13.00 6.28
N CYS A 105 -1.17 -12.47 5.05
CA CYS A 105 -0.01 -11.77 4.57
C CYS A 105 0.15 -10.37 5.19
N LEU A 106 1.35 -9.82 5.01
CA LEU A 106 1.66 -8.41 5.22
C LEU A 106 1.76 -7.71 3.87
N ILE A 107 1.31 -6.46 3.81
CA ILE A 107 1.50 -5.61 2.65
C ILE A 107 2.37 -4.40 3.02
N TYR A 108 3.43 -4.19 2.28
CA TYR A 108 4.36 -3.07 2.40
C TYR A 108 4.07 -2.07 1.29
N VAL A 109 3.78 -0.83 1.63
CA VAL A 109 3.42 0.21 0.67
C VAL A 109 4.32 1.43 0.85
N ALA A 110 5.03 1.83 -0.20
CA ALA A 110 5.87 3.04 -0.20
C ALA A 110 5.03 4.34 -0.24
N GLY A 111 3.93 4.33 0.44
CA GLY A 111 2.94 5.38 0.60
C GLY A 111 1.98 5.04 1.73
N PHE A 112 0.68 5.32 1.54
CA PHE A 112 -0.39 4.88 2.44
C PHE A 112 -1.63 4.52 1.62
N PRO A 113 -2.32 3.40 1.92
CA PRO A 113 -3.49 2.95 1.16
C PRO A 113 -4.65 3.94 1.24
N CYS A 114 -5.27 4.21 0.09
CA CYS A 114 -6.56 4.89 0.02
C CYS A 114 -7.72 3.93 0.34
N MET A 115 -8.94 4.46 0.46
CA MET A 115 -10.13 3.66 0.76
C MET A 115 -10.39 2.53 -0.25
N ASP A 116 -10.14 2.77 -1.55
CA ASP A 116 -10.30 1.73 -2.57
C ASP A 116 -9.30 0.58 -2.37
N CYS A 117 -8.04 0.92 -2.08
CA CYS A 117 -7.01 -0.06 -1.75
C CYS A 117 -7.29 -0.77 -0.43
N ALA A 118 -7.80 -0.05 0.57
CA ALA A 118 -8.18 -0.64 1.86
C ALA A 118 -9.22 -1.74 1.70
N ARG A 119 -10.27 -1.50 0.90
CA ARG A 119 -11.29 -2.53 0.60
C ARG A 119 -10.67 -3.76 -0.07
N ALA A 120 -9.75 -3.57 -1.03
CA ALA A 120 -9.08 -4.68 -1.69
C ALA A 120 -8.18 -5.47 -0.74
N ILE A 121 -7.44 -4.78 0.15
CA ILE A 121 -6.60 -5.39 1.19
C ILE A 121 -7.44 -6.25 2.13
N ILE A 122 -8.57 -5.73 2.61
CA ILE A 122 -9.49 -6.46 3.49
C ILE A 122 -10.00 -7.73 2.80
N GLN A 123 -10.53 -7.60 1.59
CA GLN A 123 -11.15 -8.71 0.86
C GLN A 123 -10.15 -9.78 0.41
N SER A 124 -8.87 -9.45 0.31
CA SER A 124 -7.81 -10.42 -0.02
C SER A 124 -7.30 -11.22 1.20
N GLY A 125 -7.75 -10.89 2.43
CA GLY A 125 -7.36 -11.58 3.65
C GLY A 125 -6.01 -11.13 4.24
N ILE A 126 -5.42 -10.06 3.74
CA ILE A 126 -4.20 -9.47 4.31
C ILE A 126 -4.47 -8.97 5.73
N LYS A 127 -3.54 -9.19 6.66
CA LYS A 127 -3.70 -8.90 8.09
C LYS A 127 -2.90 -7.72 8.61
N THR A 128 -1.86 -7.33 7.92
CA THR A 128 -0.99 -6.25 8.38
C THR A 128 -0.61 -5.35 7.23
N VAL A 129 -0.73 -4.05 7.43
CA VAL A 129 -0.25 -3.00 6.53
C VAL A 129 0.99 -2.36 7.15
N VAL A 130 2.07 -2.30 6.42
CA VAL A 130 3.27 -1.54 6.76
C VAL A 130 3.42 -0.43 5.72
N ALA A 131 3.38 0.80 6.16
CA ALA A 131 3.32 1.96 5.28
C ALA A 131 4.02 3.17 5.92
N TYR A 132 4.27 4.20 5.16
CA TYR A 132 4.67 5.47 5.77
C TYR A 132 3.48 6.16 6.43
N GLU A 133 3.75 6.85 7.53
CA GLU A 133 2.71 7.66 8.18
C GLU A 133 2.15 8.69 7.19
N PRO A 134 0.82 8.72 6.97
CA PRO A 134 0.23 9.61 5.99
C PRO A 134 0.12 11.05 6.51
N ASN A 135 0.07 12.00 5.59
CA ASN A 135 -0.26 13.38 5.94
C ASN A 135 -1.78 13.54 6.11
N PHE A 136 -2.25 13.45 7.35
CA PHE A 136 -3.66 13.62 7.70
C PHE A 136 -4.21 15.04 7.44
N ASN A 137 -3.33 16.03 7.23
CA ASN A 137 -3.73 17.39 6.89
C ASN A 137 -3.81 17.62 5.38
N SER A 138 -3.60 16.59 4.57
CA SER A 138 -3.75 16.68 3.12
C SER A 138 -5.20 17.06 2.77
N PRO A 139 -5.44 18.16 2.03
CA PRO A 139 -6.79 18.55 1.64
C PRO A 139 -7.45 17.55 0.70
N LYS A 140 -6.65 16.77 -0.04
CA LYS A 140 -7.12 15.77 -0.99
C LYS A 140 -7.32 14.38 -0.36
N TRP A 141 -6.41 13.97 0.52
CA TRP A 141 -6.33 12.59 0.99
C TRP A 141 -6.54 12.40 2.49
N GLY A 142 -6.51 13.49 3.28
CA GLY A 142 -6.50 13.39 4.74
C GLY A 142 -7.73 12.69 5.32
N GLU A 143 -8.92 12.99 4.78
CA GLU A 143 -10.17 12.33 5.19
C GLU A 143 -10.21 10.87 4.76
N ASP A 144 -9.78 10.59 3.54
CA ASP A 144 -9.67 9.23 2.99
C ASP A 144 -8.78 8.34 3.86
N TYR A 145 -7.63 8.85 4.29
CA TYR A 145 -6.70 8.14 5.18
C TYR A 145 -7.29 7.88 6.57
N ARG A 146 -8.05 8.83 7.15
CA ARG A 146 -8.76 8.59 8.43
C ARG A 146 -9.79 7.49 8.29
N ASN A 147 -10.60 7.53 7.23
CA ASN A 147 -11.60 6.51 6.95
C ASN A 147 -10.96 5.14 6.69
N THR A 148 -9.80 5.09 6.04
CA THR A 148 -9.01 3.86 5.89
C THR A 148 -8.64 3.26 7.25
N LEU A 149 -8.16 4.08 8.20
CA LEU A 149 -7.82 3.60 9.55
C LEU A 149 -9.04 3.13 10.35
N VAL A 150 -10.18 3.80 10.21
CA VAL A 150 -11.45 3.36 10.80
C VAL A 150 -11.82 1.97 10.26
N MET A 151 -11.79 1.80 8.94
CA MET A 151 -12.12 0.53 8.29
C MET A 151 -11.18 -0.60 8.73
N PHE A 152 -9.86 -0.36 8.79
CA PHE A 152 -8.90 -1.35 9.27
C PHE A 152 -9.11 -1.69 10.75
N SER A 153 -9.47 -0.71 11.59
CA SER A 153 -9.76 -0.94 13.00
C SER A 153 -10.98 -1.84 13.20
N GLU A 154 -12.04 -1.63 12.42
CA GLU A 154 -13.28 -2.43 12.50
C GLU A 154 -13.07 -3.91 12.15
N VAL A 155 -12.16 -4.20 11.22
CA VAL A 155 -11.89 -5.59 10.77
C VAL A 155 -10.66 -6.22 11.39
N GLY A 156 -9.96 -5.51 12.29
CA GLY A 156 -8.79 -6.01 12.99
C GLY A 156 -7.55 -6.20 12.11
N ILE A 157 -7.38 -5.35 11.09
CA ILE A 157 -6.13 -5.25 10.33
C ILE A 157 -5.16 -4.36 11.11
N TYR A 158 -3.93 -4.80 11.29
CA TYR A 158 -2.90 -4.02 11.97
C TYR A 158 -2.19 -3.08 11.01
N VAL A 159 -1.88 -1.87 11.48
CA VAL A 159 -1.10 -0.87 10.74
C VAL A 159 0.17 -0.55 11.51
N ARG A 160 1.32 -0.65 10.87
CA ARG A 160 2.60 -0.20 11.40
C ARG A 160 3.17 0.89 10.50
N TYR A 161 3.69 1.96 11.10
CA TYR A 161 4.39 2.99 10.37
C TYR A 161 5.88 2.64 10.26
N ALA A 162 6.37 2.54 9.03
CA ALA A 162 7.78 2.39 8.77
C ALA A 162 8.49 3.74 8.96
N PRO A 163 9.69 3.77 9.54
CA PRO A 163 10.49 4.98 9.58
C PRO A 163 10.89 5.39 8.16
N LYS A 164 10.76 6.68 7.84
CA LYS A 164 11.40 7.26 6.65
C LYS A 164 12.89 7.41 6.93
N GLU A 165 13.72 6.90 6.05
CA GLU A 165 15.18 7.13 6.08
C GLU A 165 15.53 8.49 5.50
#